data_57c101c6d49872222dea28d5bdefcf15
#
_entry.id   57c101c6d49872222dea28d5bdefcf15
#
_cell.length_a   1.000
_cell.length_b   1.000
_cell.length_c   1.000
_cell.angle_alpha   90.00
_cell.angle_beta   90.00
_cell.angle_gamma   90.00
#
_symmetry.space_group_name_H-M   'P 1'
#
loop_
_entity.id
_entity.type
_entity.pdbx_description
1 polymer ?
#
loop_
_entity_poly.entity_id
_entity_poly.type
_entity_poly.pdbx_seq_one_letter_code
_entity_poly.pdbx_strand_id
1 'polypeptide(L)'
;MDTFKEEVYGKIQWECCRAKIYIVAMSLFYVLICATIITYAMEYGNILYVVAACVFCFSVWRINRLHTPVALVCEKKLLVSIPWSFLNSDFDFSFKSLYMPIEYSEITGVSNCWDHLYIGARVAGGIVGLPVQMSCVSRKDKKKFKFWISKKQEENRHVSRLTF
;
A
#
# COMPACT_ATOMS: atom_id res chain seq x y z
N MET A 1 2.28 16.96 0.06
CA MET A 1 2.16 16.00 1.16
C MET A 1 0.91 16.40 1.92
N ASP A 2 -0.23 15.70 1.72
CA ASP A 2 -1.36 15.99 2.59
C ASP A 2 -0.92 15.64 3.99
N THR A 3 -1.07 16.59 4.87
CA THR A 3 -0.74 16.45 6.27
C THR A 3 -1.48 15.22 6.79
N PHE A 4 -0.71 14.20 7.13
CA PHE A 4 -1.21 13.05 7.88
C PHE A 4 -1.98 13.62 9.07
N LYS A 5 -3.28 13.37 9.11
CA LYS A 5 -4.15 13.91 10.16
C LYS A 5 -3.91 13.10 11.44
N GLU A 6 -2.85 13.43 12.15
CA GLU A 6 -2.48 12.77 13.41
C GLU A 6 -3.61 12.83 14.44
N GLU A 7 -4.40 13.90 14.41
CA GLU A 7 -5.59 14.05 15.26
C GLU A 7 -6.64 12.94 15.04
N VAL A 8 -6.79 12.51 13.77
CA VAL A 8 -7.80 11.50 13.37
C VAL A 8 -7.29 10.08 13.56
N TYR A 9 -6.02 9.83 13.19
CA TYR A 9 -5.46 8.47 13.13
C TYR A 9 -4.59 8.12 14.34
N GLY A 10 -4.18 9.12 15.11
CA GLY A 10 -3.16 8.98 16.16
C GLY A 10 -1.74 8.87 15.58
N LYS A 11 -0.75 8.71 16.45
CA LYS A 11 0.64 8.59 16.05
C LYS A 11 0.89 7.29 15.28
N ILE A 12 1.76 7.36 14.27
CA ILE A 12 2.23 6.17 13.56
C ILE A 12 3.14 5.39 14.50
N GLN A 13 2.76 4.14 14.80
CA GLN A 13 3.53 3.24 15.65
C GLN A 13 4.46 2.33 14.85
N TRP A 14 4.02 1.97 13.65
CA TRP A 14 4.82 1.14 12.77
C TRP A 14 4.38 1.27 11.30
N GLU A 15 5.37 1.17 10.40
CA GLU A 15 5.17 1.24 8.95
C GLU A 15 5.54 -0.09 8.31
N CYS A 16 4.62 -0.62 7.50
CA CYS A 16 4.86 -1.80 6.69
C CYS A 16 5.37 -1.39 5.31
N CYS A 17 6.68 -1.41 5.13
CA CYS A 17 7.31 -1.03 3.88
C CYS A 17 7.61 -2.25 3.00
N ARG A 18 7.78 -1.99 1.70
CA ARG A 18 8.27 -2.99 0.75
C ARG A 18 9.72 -3.34 1.04
N ALA A 19 10.11 -4.58 0.73
CA ALA A 19 11.48 -5.04 0.89
C ALA A 19 12.44 -4.21 0.01
N LYS A 20 13.57 -3.77 0.56
CA LYS A 20 14.55 -2.94 -0.15
C LYS A 20 15.00 -3.59 -1.47
N ILE A 21 15.24 -4.91 -1.45
CA ILE A 21 15.65 -5.66 -2.64
C ILE A 21 14.56 -5.60 -3.74
N TYR A 22 13.28 -5.65 -3.38
CA TYR A 22 12.19 -5.51 -4.32
C TYR A 22 12.16 -4.10 -4.93
N ILE A 23 12.34 -3.07 -4.11
CA ILE A 23 12.39 -1.67 -4.59
C ILE A 23 13.53 -1.49 -5.59
N VAL A 24 14.73 -1.97 -5.25
CA VAL A 24 15.91 -1.87 -6.12
C VAL A 24 15.68 -2.63 -7.45
N ALA A 25 15.22 -3.88 -7.37
CA ALA A 25 14.97 -4.69 -8.55
C ALA A 25 13.93 -4.05 -9.49
N MET A 26 12.83 -3.55 -8.94
CA MET A 26 11.79 -2.88 -9.74
C MET A 26 12.26 -1.53 -10.28
N SER A 27 13.06 -0.78 -9.54
CA SER A 27 13.64 0.47 -10.05
C SER A 27 14.59 0.22 -11.22
N LEU A 28 15.46 -0.78 -11.12
CA LEU A 28 16.33 -1.19 -12.22
C LEU A 28 15.51 -1.64 -13.43
N PHE A 29 14.45 -2.40 -13.24
CA PHE A 29 13.57 -2.83 -14.33
C PHE A 29 12.96 -1.63 -15.08
N TYR A 30 12.45 -0.62 -14.36
CA TYR A 30 11.91 0.60 -14.98
C TYR A 30 12.99 1.40 -15.71
N VAL A 31 14.21 1.49 -15.15
CA VAL A 31 15.34 2.17 -15.83
C VAL A 31 15.71 1.45 -17.13
N LEU A 32 15.75 0.11 -17.13
CA LEU A 32 16.03 -0.67 -18.33
C LEU A 32 14.95 -0.46 -19.41
N ILE A 33 13.67 -0.47 -19.03
CA ILE A 33 12.58 -0.18 -20.00
C ILE A 33 12.76 1.22 -20.59
N CYS A 34 13.03 2.23 -19.77
CA CYS A 34 13.25 3.59 -20.27
C CYS A 34 14.45 3.64 -21.23
N ALA A 35 15.57 3.04 -20.87
CA ALA A 35 16.77 2.99 -21.71
C ALA A 35 16.48 2.34 -23.07
N THR A 36 15.79 1.19 -23.06
CA THR A 36 15.41 0.47 -24.28
C THR A 36 14.53 1.35 -25.19
N ILE A 37 13.51 2.00 -24.65
CA ILE A 37 12.59 2.84 -25.43
C ILE A 37 13.32 4.07 -25.98
N ILE A 38 14.23 4.68 -25.22
CA ILE A 38 15.03 5.81 -25.67
C ILE A 38 15.93 5.39 -26.83
N THR A 39 16.61 4.23 -26.77
CA THR A 39 17.45 3.75 -27.88
C THR A 39 16.63 3.53 -29.16
N TYR A 40 15.44 2.92 -29.03
CA TYR A 40 14.54 2.78 -30.20
C TYR A 40 14.06 4.14 -30.74
N ALA A 41 13.76 5.11 -29.84
CA ALA A 41 13.35 6.45 -30.26
C ALA A 41 14.44 7.18 -31.04
N MET A 42 15.72 6.94 -30.73
CA MET A 42 16.84 7.52 -31.46
C MET A 42 16.98 6.94 -32.88
N GLU A 43 16.58 5.69 -33.08
CA GLU A 43 16.67 5.02 -34.41
C GLU A 43 15.46 5.31 -35.31
N TYR A 44 14.25 5.36 -34.75
CA TYR A 44 12.99 5.33 -35.52
C TYR A 44 12.21 6.66 -35.55
N GLY A 45 12.68 7.72 -34.87
CA GLY A 45 12.21 9.10 -35.07
C GLY A 45 11.14 9.62 -34.14
N ASN A 46 10.58 10.79 -34.52
CA ASN A 46 9.93 11.76 -33.59
C ASN A 46 8.74 11.25 -32.74
N ILE A 47 7.91 10.36 -33.26
CA ILE A 47 6.73 9.87 -32.50
C ILE A 47 7.16 9.06 -31.28
N LEU A 48 8.25 8.30 -31.38
CA LEU A 48 8.74 7.48 -30.28
C LEU A 48 9.32 8.31 -29.12
N TYR A 49 9.74 9.56 -29.33
CA TYR A 49 10.15 10.43 -28.23
C TYR A 49 9.00 10.81 -27.32
N VAL A 50 7.78 10.99 -27.86
CA VAL A 50 6.59 11.23 -27.05
C VAL A 50 6.26 10.01 -26.18
N VAL A 51 6.33 8.82 -26.76
CA VAL A 51 6.15 7.55 -26.03
C VAL A 51 7.22 7.40 -24.95
N ALA A 52 8.48 7.68 -25.28
CA ALA A 52 9.60 7.63 -24.32
C ALA A 52 9.36 8.58 -23.13
N ALA A 53 8.92 9.82 -23.40
CA ALA A 53 8.58 10.78 -22.35
C ALA A 53 7.44 10.28 -21.43
N CYS A 54 6.36 9.76 -22.01
CA CYS A 54 5.26 9.19 -21.24
C CYS A 54 5.70 8.00 -20.37
N VAL A 55 6.50 7.09 -20.92
CA VAL A 55 7.03 5.93 -20.16
C VAL A 55 7.99 6.39 -19.08
N PHE A 56 8.80 7.39 -19.34
CA PHE A 56 9.68 7.97 -18.32
C PHE A 56 8.88 8.57 -17.15
N CYS A 57 7.89 9.42 -17.43
CA CYS A 57 7.03 10.00 -16.40
C CYS A 57 6.30 8.91 -15.59
N PHE A 58 5.77 7.90 -16.27
CA PHE A 58 5.13 6.76 -15.61
C PHE A 58 6.11 5.98 -14.73
N SER A 59 7.34 5.75 -15.20
CA SER A 59 8.38 5.04 -14.45
C SER A 59 8.79 5.80 -13.19
N VAL A 60 9.00 7.11 -13.28
CA VAL A 60 9.29 7.97 -12.12
C VAL A 60 8.16 7.91 -11.10
N TRP A 61 6.92 8.03 -11.56
CA TRP A 61 5.74 7.91 -10.69
C TRP A 61 5.67 6.54 -10.00
N ARG A 62 5.90 5.45 -10.74
CA ARG A 62 5.91 4.07 -10.18
C ARG A 62 7.01 3.88 -9.16
N ILE A 63 8.23 4.35 -9.43
CA ILE A 63 9.36 4.27 -8.50
C ILE A 63 9.04 5.02 -7.20
N ASN A 64 8.48 6.23 -7.29
CA ASN A 64 8.04 6.96 -6.11
C ASN A 64 6.99 6.18 -5.29
N ARG A 65 6.06 5.52 -5.94
CA ARG A 65 5.07 4.67 -5.24
C ARG A 65 5.69 3.43 -4.58
N LEU A 66 6.81 2.92 -5.05
CA LEU A 66 7.49 1.80 -4.38
C LEU A 66 7.99 2.17 -2.98
N HIS A 67 8.33 3.43 -2.75
CA HIS A 67 8.80 3.93 -1.46
C HIS A 67 7.67 4.20 -0.46
N THR A 68 6.41 4.24 -0.90
CA THR A 68 5.29 4.45 0.03
C THR A 68 5.01 3.17 0.82
N PRO A 69 4.72 3.26 2.13
CA PRO A 69 4.33 2.11 2.93
C PRO A 69 3.10 1.39 2.38
N VAL A 70 3.06 0.08 2.53
CA VAL A 70 1.90 -0.74 2.15
C VAL A 70 0.79 -0.61 3.19
N ALA A 71 1.17 -0.47 4.45
CA ALA A 71 0.24 -0.24 5.54
C ALA A 71 0.92 0.57 6.66
N LEU A 72 0.13 1.36 7.36
CA LEU A 72 0.54 2.15 8.52
C LEU A 72 -0.28 1.71 9.73
N VAL A 73 0.39 1.24 10.75
CA VAL A 73 -0.21 0.93 12.04
C VAL A 73 -0.19 2.19 12.87
N CYS A 74 -1.34 2.84 13.01
CA CYS A 74 -1.48 4.02 13.83
C CYS A 74 -2.06 3.65 15.20
N GLU A 75 -2.07 4.59 16.11
CA GLU A 75 -2.57 4.37 17.46
C GLU A 75 -4.07 4.02 17.49
N LYS A 76 -4.88 4.73 16.70
CA LYS A 76 -6.34 4.61 16.67
C LYS A 76 -6.86 3.74 15.53
N LYS A 77 -6.21 3.77 14.36
CA LYS A 77 -6.69 3.11 13.13
C LYS A 77 -5.54 2.44 12.37
N LEU A 78 -5.89 1.42 11.60
CA LEU A 78 -5.01 0.82 10.61
C LEU A 78 -5.26 1.49 9.27
N LEU A 79 -4.22 1.99 8.63
CA LEU A 79 -4.28 2.55 7.29
C LEU A 79 -3.66 1.56 6.30
N VAL A 80 -4.43 1.13 5.31
CA VAL A 80 -4.00 0.15 4.31
C VAL A 80 -4.01 0.78 2.93
N SER A 81 -2.92 0.65 2.19
CA SER A 81 -2.85 1.06 0.80
C SER A 81 -3.68 0.10 -0.07
N ILE A 82 -4.70 0.63 -0.72
CA ILE A 82 -5.62 -0.16 -1.55
C ILE A 82 -5.06 -0.28 -2.97
N PRO A 83 -5.06 -1.49 -3.56
CA PRO A 83 -4.79 -1.67 -4.98
C PRO A 83 -5.85 -0.97 -5.84
N TRP A 84 -5.45 -0.45 -6.98
CA TRP A 84 -6.29 0.25 -7.96
C TRP A 84 -7.59 -0.45 -8.33
N SER A 85 -7.60 -1.78 -8.35
CA SER A 85 -8.75 -2.60 -8.72
C SER A 85 -9.96 -2.49 -7.77
N PHE A 86 -9.79 -1.90 -6.60
CA PHE A 86 -10.86 -1.72 -5.62
C PHE A 86 -11.42 -0.30 -5.55
N LEU A 87 -10.77 0.66 -6.21
CA LEU A 87 -11.29 2.00 -6.39
C LEU A 87 -12.22 1.98 -7.60
N ASN A 88 -13.47 1.60 -7.37
CA ASN A 88 -14.49 1.62 -8.41
C ASN A 88 -14.65 3.03 -8.97
N SER A 89 -14.71 3.05 -10.30
CA SER A 89 -15.34 4.01 -11.21
C SER A 89 -14.74 5.40 -11.40
N ASP A 90 -14.07 5.99 -10.43
CA ASP A 90 -13.46 7.28 -10.67
C ASP A 90 -11.95 7.08 -10.84
N PHE A 91 -11.48 7.25 -12.08
CA PHE A 91 -10.05 7.31 -12.44
C PHE A 91 -9.41 8.51 -11.73
N ASP A 92 -9.24 8.40 -10.42
CA ASP A 92 -8.49 9.38 -9.68
C ASP A 92 -7.00 9.11 -9.91
N PHE A 93 -6.44 9.74 -10.95
CA PHE A 93 -5.02 9.84 -11.21
C PHE A 93 -4.30 10.67 -10.14
N SER A 94 -4.76 10.60 -8.89
CA SER A 94 -4.06 11.28 -7.82
C SER A 94 -2.70 10.63 -7.64
N PHE A 95 -1.65 11.43 -7.70
CA PHE A 95 -0.28 11.02 -7.39
C PHE A 95 -0.10 10.63 -5.92
N LYS A 96 -1.16 10.68 -5.14
CA LYS A 96 -1.20 10.40 -3.71
C LYS A 96 -1.52 8.93 -3.45
N SER A 97 -0.85 8.33 -2.50
CA SER A 97 -1.21 6.99 -2.02
C SER A 97 -2.51 7.09 -1.25
N LEU A 98 -3.56 6.46 -1.78
CA LEU A 98 -4.83 6.36 -1.08
C LEU A 98 -4.74 5.27 -0.03
N TYR A 99 -4.91 5.66 1.22
CA TYR A 99 -5.00 4.74 2.35
C TYR A 99 -6.45 4.65 2.81
N MET A 100 -6.94 3.43 2.95
CA MET A 100 -8.22 3.17 3.59
C MET A 100 -8.03 3.05 5.10
N PRO A 101 -8.69 3.88 5.91
CA PRO A 101 -8.67 3.73 7.35
C PRO A 101 -9.60 2.60 7.78
N ILE A 102 -9.10 1.70 8.63
CA ILE A 102 -9.85 0.59 9.21
C ILE A 102 -9.74 0.70 10.72
N GLU A 103 -10.86 0.65 11.42
CA GLU A 103 -10.87 0.59 12.87
C GLU A 103 -10.47 -0.80 13.36
N TYR A 104 -9.68 -0.87 14.41
CA TYR A 104 -9.24 -2.17 14.94
C TYR A 104 -10.41 -3.03 15.46
N SER A 105 -11.50 -2.39 15.89
CA SER A 105 -12.75 -3.04 16.27
C SER A 105 -13.47 -3.73 15.12
N GLU A 106 -13.28 -3.23 13.89
CA GLU A 106 -13.89 -3.77 12.68
C GLU A 106 -13.12 -4.96 12.10
N ILE A 107 -11.87 -5.15 12.49
CA ILE A 107 -11.04 -6.24 11.99
C ILE A 107 -11.50 -7.56 12.59
N THR A 108 -12.06 -8.43 11.76
CA THR A 108 -12.56 -9.76 12.16
C THR A 108 -11.48 -10.83 12.13
N GLY A 109 -10.47 -10.66 11.29
CA GLY A 109 -9.37 -11.61 11.19
C GLY A 109 -8.38 -11.25 10.10
N VAL A 110 -7.27 -11.98 10.08
CA VAL A 110 -6.22 -11.84 9.08
C VAL A 110 -5.93 -13.20 8.49
N SER A 111 -6.26 -13.40 7.23
CA SER A 111 -5.98 -14.64 6.50
C SER A 111 -4.88 -14.45 5.46
N ASN A 112 -4.10 -15.51 5.23
CA ASN A 112 -3.14 -15.53 4.12
C ASN A 112 -3.77 -16.25 2.94
N CYS A 113 -3.69 -15.63 1.79
CA CYS A 113 -3.99 -16.32 0.54
C CYS A 113 -2.88 -15.96 -0.46
N TRP A 114 -2.01 -16.92 -0.75
CA TRP A 114 -0.89 -16.76 -1.68
C TRP A 114 -0.02 -15.53 -1.36
N ASP A 115 -0.03 -14.55 -2.26
CA ASP A 115 0.77 -13.33 -2.15
C ASP A 115 0.07 -12.18 -1.42
N HIS A 116 -1.20 -12.36 -1.06
CA HIS A 116 -2.01 -11.33 -0.40
C HIS A 116 -2.34 -11.74 1.02
N LEU A 117 -2.34 -10.74 1.89
CA LEU A 117 -2.91 -10.84 3.22
C LEU A 117 -4.30 -10.21 3.14
N TYR A 118 -5.34 -10.98 3.47
CA TYR A 118 -6.69 -10.46 3.52
C TYR A 118 -7.00 -10.04 4.95
N ILE A 119 -7.40 -8.79 5.12
CA ILE A 119 -7.92 -8.28 6.38
C ILE A 119 -9.44 -8.34 6.25
N GLY A 120 -10.07 -9.20 7.03
CA GLY A 120 -11.53 -9.20 7.17
C GLY A 120 -11.94 -7.96 7.94
N ALA A 121 -12.59 -7.01 7.27
CA ALA A 121 -13.15 -5.82 7.90
C ALA A 121 -14.68 -5.86 7.83
N ARG A 122 -15.34 -5.45 8.90
CA ARG A 122 -16.80 -5.29 8.94
C ARG A 122 -17.16 -3.94 8.33
N VAL A 123 -17.77 -3.97 7.16
CA VAL A 123 -18.19 -2.76 6.43
C VAL A 123 -19.68 -2.87 6.11
N ALA A 124 -20.46 -1.86 6.48
CA ALA A 124 -21.90 -1.75 6.16
C ALA A 124 -22.73 -3.03 6.45
N GLY A 125 -22.43 -3.72 7.56
CA GLY A 125 -23.16 -4.93 7.97
C GLY A 125 -22.68 -6.25 7.37
N GLY A 126 -21.67 -6.24 6.48
CA GLY A 126 -21.02 -7.42 5.92
C GLY A 126 -19.54 -7.53 6.31
N ILE A 127 -18.96 -8.72 6.08
CA ILE A 127 -17.51 -8.91 6.22
C ILE A 127 -16.91 -8.85 4.83
N VAL A 128 -16.04 -7.87 4.60
CA VAL A 128 -15.30 -7.71 3.34
C VAL A 128 -13.84 -8.08 3.57
N GLY A 129 -13.29 -8.94 2.74
CA GLY A 129 -11.87 -9.25 2.73
C GLY A 129 -11.10 -8.19 1.95
N LEU A 130 -10.37 -7.33 2.64
CA LEU A 130 -9.51 -6.33 2.02
C LEU A 130 -8.14 -6.91 1.69
N PRO A 131 -7.76 -7.01 0.41
CA PRO A 131 -6.47 -7.55 0.02
C PRO A 131 -5.36 -6.52 0.30
N VAL A 132 -4.38 -6.91 1.08
CA VAL A 132 -3.14 -6.16 1.29
C VAL A 132 -2.03 -6.83 0.50
N GLN A 133 -1.44 -6.11 -0.44
CA GLN A 133 -0.37 -6.64 -1.28
C GLN A 133 0.91 -6.85 -0.46
N MET A 134 1.11 -8.09 -0.01
CA MET A 134 2.25 -8.48 0.82
C MET A 134 3.36 -9.21 0.06
N SER A 135 3.20 -9.49 -1.24
CA SER A 135 4.21 -10.15 -2.08
C SER A 135 5.57 -9.45 -2.02
N CYS A 136 5.54 -8.12 -2.00
CA CYS A 136 6.72 -7.27 -1.97
C CYS A 136 7.25 -6.96 -0.55
N VAL A 137 6.64 -7.50 0.50
CA VAL A 137 7.03 -7.28 1.90
C VAL A 137 7.86 -8.45 2.40
N SER A 138 8.89 -8.17 3.23
CA SER A 138 9.75 -9.21 3.79
C SER A 138 8.96 -10.17 4.70
N ARG A 139 9.39 -11.44 4.79
CA ARG A 139 8.77 -12.42 5.69
C ARG A 139 8.77 -11.97 7.15
N LYS A 140 9.82 -11.26 7.57
CA LYS A 140 9.95 -10.70 8.92
C LYS A 140 8.89 -9.64 9.17
N ASP A 141 8.70 -8.72 8.23
CA ASP A 141 7.73 -7.63 8.36
C ASP A 141 6.28 -8.14 8.24
N LYS A 142 6.01 -9.19 7.43
CA LYS A 142 4.71 -9.87 7.42
C LYS A 142 4.33 -10.43 8.79
N LYS A 143 5.28 -11.09 9.48
CA LYS A 143 5.06 -11.61 10.84
C LYS A 143 4.83 -10.47 11.84
N LYS A 144 5.63 -9.42 11.74
CA LYS A 144 5.53 -8.23 12.59
C LYS A 144 4.19 -7.49 12.40
N PHE A 145 3.72 -7.40 11.15
CA PHE A 145 2.42 -6.81 10.83
C PHE A 145 1.26 -7.55 11.50
N LYS A 146 1.26 -8.90 11.38
CA LYS A 146 0.26 -9.72 12.06
C LYS A 146 0.29 -9.55 13.58
N PHE A 147 1.48 -9.54 14.15
CA PHE A 147 1.66 -9.31 15.58
C PHE A 147 1.07 -7.96 16.02
N TRP A 148 1.32 -6.90 15.27
CA TRP A 148 0.76 -5.58 15.58
C TRP A 148 -0.77 -5.55 15.52
N ILE A 149 -1.37 -6.19 14.51
CA ILE A 149 -2.84 -6.26 14.42
C ILE A 149 -3.41 -7.03 15.61
N SER A 150 -2.86 -8.21 15.93
CA SER A 150 -3.33 -9.00 17.08
C SER A 150 -3.21 -8.21 18.39
N LYS A 151 -2.07 -7.55 18.61
CA LYS A 151 -1.84 -6.72 19.79
C LYS A 151 -2.88 -5.60 19.91
N LYS A 152 -3.15 -4.90 18.82
CA LYS A 152 -4.14 -3.83 18.80
C LYS A 152 -5.57 -4.32 19.01
N GLN A 153 -5.90 -5.48 18.49
CA GLN A 153 -7.21 -6.10 18.76
C GLN A 153 -7.38 -6.47 20.25
N GLU A 154 -6.32 -6.97 20.88
CA GLU A 154 -6.35 -7.27 22.32
C GLU A 154 -6.48 -6.00 23.15
N GLU A 155 -5.70 -4.95 22.85
CA GLU A 155 -5.81 -3.65 23.52
C GLU A 155 -7.26 -3.10 23.46
N ASN A 156 -7.89 -3.14 22.29
CA ASN A 156 -9.27 -2.68 22.13
C ASN A 156 -10.31 -3.55 22.84
N ARG A 157 -10.11 -4.87 22.93
CA ARG A 157 -11.00 -5.76 23.70
C ARG A 157 -10.94 -5.47 25.19
N HIS A 158 -9.76 -5.12 25.71
CA HIS A 158 -9.61 -4.74 27.11
C HIS A 158 -10.31 -3.42 27.44
N VAL A 159 -10.17 -2.42 26.56
CA VAL A 159 -10.84 -1.13 26.72
C VAL A 159 -12.36 -1.28 26.72
N SER A 160 -12.91 -2.06 25.79
CA SER A 160 -14.36 -2.29 25.72
C SER A 160 -14.94 -3.07 26.91
N ARG A 161 -14.14 -3.84 27.66
CA ARG A 161 -14.56 -4.53 28.88
C ARG A 161 -14.51 -3.64 30.12
N LEU A 162 -13.76 -2.56 30.10
CA LEU A 162 -13.64 -1.62 31.24
C LEU A 162 -14.68 -0.50 31.19
N THR A 163 -15.38 -0.35 30.07
CA THR A 163 -16.43 0.67 29.86
C THR A 163 -17.85 0.16 30.14
N PHE A 164 -18.00 -1.07 30.65
CA PHE A 164 -19.22 -1.65 31.22
C PHE A 164 -18.99 -1.91 32.71
#